data_e516927c3e8f1aab3c106577eac16860
#
_entry.id   e516927c3e8f1aab3c106577eac16860
#
_cell.length_a   1.000
_cell.length_b   1.000
_cell.length_c   1.000
_cell.angle_alpha   90.00
_cell.angle_beta   90.00
_cell.angle_gamma   90.00
#
_symmetry.space_group_name_H-M   'P 1'
#
loop_
_entity.id
_entity.type
_entity.pdbx_description
1 polymer ?
#
loop_
_entity_poly.entity_id
_entity_poly.type
_entity_poly.pdbx_seq_one_letter_code
_entity_poly.pdbx_strand_id
1 'polypeptide(L)'
;MKMKIVCAAILSVVTSSTFAAPKLYGEIDASLDYLPENNANSSDRDVWKINSNSSFLGIKGEEKLSDRLSAVYLAEWAFYADGDKTDWSQRNRYIGLKDQHLGTIKVGKHNTPLKELSSPVDSFNNYISNKADITGIMTGENRVNNVVVYDSPELAFQGGNIEASVLLATGESRGIEDDKRGGVNTAGRGLGDAWSASLSYSHPLFLLGVGYDKAIPSDFLGHGLLNAKDTETNVDEVFAAANTLRLIGRITPVEGLMIKALYQTSEVENKLGNDEAAANIDNSNGWLIGAEYKVPNYANWTVKAQYSQNSTSFKTEQADFDAQQMLLGLDYAFNKQVKVYGYTGYSTFEQADAKDKQPVVGTGLEFKF
;
A
#
# COMPACT_ATOMS: atom_id res chain seq x y z
N MET A 1 -4.08 -12.70 -61.72
CA MET A 1 -3.03 -13.51 -61.08
C MET A 1 -1.79 -12.64 -60.87
N LYS A 2 -1.82 -11.60 -60.00
CA LYS A 2 -0.66 -10.75 -59.62
C LYS A 2 -0.94 -9.98 -58.32
N MET A 3 -1.22 -10.69 -57.18
CA MET A 3 -1.40 -10.03 -55.91
C MET A 3 -1.05 -10.97 -54.73
N LYS A 4 0.04 -11.73 -54.86
CA LYS A 4 0.53 -12.64 -53.78
C LYS A 4 2.01 -12.49 -53.44
N ILE A 5 2.69 -11.41 -53.81
CA ILE A 5 4.16 -11.27 -53.57
C ILE A 5 4.49 -10.09 -52.64
N VAL A 6 3.53 -9.29 -52.20
CA VAL A 6 3.83 -8.12 -51.34
C VAL A 6 3.79 -8.41 -49.82
N CYS A 7 3.24 -9.53 -49.39
CA CYS A 7 3.15 -9.85 -47.96
C CYS A 7 4.36 -10.60 -47.37
N ALA A 8 5.34 -11.00 -48.16
CA ALA A 8 6.49 -11.77 -47.70
C ALA A 8 7.74 -10.94 -47.40
N ALA A 9 7.76 -9.64 -47.72
CA ALA A 9 8.94 -8.78 -47.58
C ALA A 9 8.96 -7.91 -46.34
N ILE A 10 7.94 -7.94 -45.47
CA ILE A 10 7.90 -7.15 -44.23
C ILE A 10 8.34 -7.95 -42.98
N LEU A 11 8.58 -9.25 -43.12
CA LEU A 11 8.99 -10.11 -42.00
C LEU A 11 10.50 -10.34 -41.83
N SER A 12 11.36 -9.66 -42.57
CA SER A 12 12.80 -9.93 -42.62
C SER A 12 13.72 -8.76 -42.22
N VAL A 13 13.21 -7.74 -41.54
CA VAL A 13 14.05 -6.69 -40.92
C VAL A 13 13.72 -6.56 -39.44
N VAL A 14 13.70 -7.66 -38.72
CA VAL A 14 13.97 -7.65 -37.27
C VAL A 14 15.43 -8.05 -37.11
N THR A 15 16.30 -7.13 -37.50
CA THR A 15 17.71 -7.19 -37.12
C THR A 15 17.76 -7.13 -35.60
N SER A 16 18.30 -8.16 -35.02
CA SER A 16 18.78 -8.39 -33.67
C SER A 16 19.27 -7.15 -32.90
N SER A 17 18.38 -6.22 -32.59
CA SER A 17 18.53 -5.39 -31.41
C SER A 17 18.14 -6.26 -30.24
N THR A 18 19.06 -6.60 -29.38
CA THR A 18 18.82 -7.28 -28.09
C THR A 18 18.09 -6.31 -27.14
N PHE A 19 16.88 -5.92 -27.50
CA PHE A 19 16.00 -5.22 -26.56
C PHE A 19 15.68 -6.21 -25.45
N ALA A 20 15.89 -5.82 -24.21
CA ALA A 20 15.39 -6.58 -23.09
C ALA A 20 13.86 -6.65 -23.20
N ALA A 21 13.33 -7.86 -23.45
CA ALA A 21 11.90 -8.04 -23.64
C ALA A 21 11.14 -7.54 -22.42
N PRO A 22 10.04 -6.79 -22.62
CA PRO A 22 9.17 -6.40 -21.50
C PRO A 22 8.76 -7.63 -20.69
N LYS A 23 8.87 -7.56 -19.36
CA LYS A 23 8.44 -8.62 -18.47
C LYS A 23 7.00 -8.37 -18.06
N LEU A 24 6.11 -9.30 -18.43
CA LEU A 24 4.77 -9.39 -17.87
C LEU A 24 4.87 -10.01 -16.48
N TYR A 25 4.13 -9.48 -15.50
CA TYR A 25 4.07 -9.99 -14.14
C TYR A 25 2.75 -9.56 -13.50
N GLY A 26 2.39 -10.20 -12.40
CA GLY A 26 1.17 -9.85 -11.71
C GLY A 26 0.90 -10.71 -10.50
N GLU A 27 -0.25 -10.44 -9.90
CA GLU A 27 -0.76 -11.14 -8.75
C GLU A 27 -2.27 -11.27 -8.87
N ILE A 28 -2.77 -12.45 -8.60
CA ILE A 28 -4.20 -12.73 -8.39
C ILE A 28 -4.34 -13.18 -6.95
N ASP A 29 -5.00 -12.38 -6.14
CA ASP A 29 -5.29 -12.70 -4.74
C ASP A 29 -6.79 -12.48 -4.50
N ALA A 30 -7.47 -13.54 -4.08
CA ALA A 30 -8.87 -13.52 -3.75
C ALA A 30 -9.15 -14.29 -2.47
N SER A 31 -10.05 -13.77 -1.66
CA SER A 31 -10.50 -14.41 -0.42
C SER A 31 -12.01 -14.60 -0.40
N LEU A 32 -12.44 -15.61 0.35
CA LEU A 32 -13.81 -15.82 0.79
C LEU A 32 -13.88 -15.47 2.26
N ASP A 33 -14.64 -14.45 2.59
CA ASP A 33 -14.70 -13.83 3.91
C ASP A 33 -16.11 -13.88 4.48
N TYR A 34 -16.23 -14.29 5.72
CA TYR A 34 -17.46 -14.22 6.48
C TYR A 34 -17.39 -13.12 7.51
N LEU A 35 -18.33 -12.20 7.44
CA LEU A 35 -18.53 -11.08 8.36
C LEU A 35 -19.78 -11.37 9.19
N PRO A 36 -19.62 -11.95 10.41
CA PRO A 36 -20.76 -12.29 11.25
C PRO A 36 -21.48 -11.03 11.73
N GLU A 37 -22.78 -11.18 12.02
CA GLU A 37 -23.58 -10.12 12.60
C GLU A 37 -22.95 -9.58 13.87
N ASN A 38 -22.97 -8.28 14.02
CA ASN A 38 -22.52 -7.53 15.17
C ASN A 38 -23.48 -6.34 15.37
N ASN A 39 -23.25 -5.50 16.37
CA ASN A 39 -24.17 -4.41 16.77
C ASN A 39 -24.27 -3.23 15.77
N ALA A 40 -23.61 -3.26 14.61
CA ALA A 40 -23.76 -2.19 13.64
C ALA A 40 -25.00 -2.32 12.76
N ASN A 41 -25.48 -1.20 12.27
CA ASN A 41 -26.69 -1.08 11.46
C ASN A 41 -26.48 -1.36 9.96
N SER A 42 -25.34 -1.91 9.55
CA SER A 42 -25.03 -2.15 8.16
C SER A 42 -25.76 -3.37 7.59
N SER A 43 -26.27 -3.26 6.36
CA SER A 43 -26.83 -4.36 5.58
C SER A 43 -25.75 -5.38 5.14
N ASP A 44 -24.47 -5.06 5.30
CA ASP A 44 -23.33 -5.89 4.91
C ASP A 44 -22.92 -6.91 5.98
N ARG A 45 -23.74 -7.11 6.99
CA ARG A 45 -23.46 -8.01 8.10
C ARG A 45 -24.09 -9.38 7.92
N ASP A 46 -23.51 -10.36 8.59
CA ASP A 46 -23.89 -11.77 8.48
C ASP A 46 -23.87 -12.25 7.03
N VAL A 47 -22.81 -11.89 6.31
CA VAL A 47 -22.66 -12.16 4.89
C VAL A 47 -21.35 -12.85 4.57
N TRP A 48 -21.39 -13.66 3.51
CA TRP A 48 -20.22 -14.16 2.82
C TRP A 48 -19.87 -13.22 1.67
N LYS A 49 -18.60 -12.81 1.59
CA LYS A 49 -18.08 -11.96 0.50
C LYS A 49 -16.89 -12.63 -0.16
N ILE A 50 -16.79 -12.49 -1.47
CA ILE A 50 -15.54 -12.71 -2.18
C ILE A 50 -14.88 -11.36 -2.35
N ASN A 51 -13.62 -11.23 -1.93
CA ASN A 51 -12.86 -10.00 -2.07
C ASN A 51 -11.65 -10.21 -2.98
N SER A 52 -11.39 -9.25 -3.84
CA SER A 52 -10.14 -9.15 -4.59
C SER A 52 -9.13 -8.34 -3.77
N ASN A 53 -8.04 -8.99 -3.38
CA ASN A 53 -7.04 -8.46 -2.46
C ASN A 53 -5.88 -7.81 -3.23
N SER A 54 -6.16 -6.66 -3.86
CA SER A 54 -5.20 -5.89 -4.66
C SER A 54 -4.61 -6.62 -5.87
N SER A 55 -5.39 -7.52 -6.49
CA SER A 55 -4.98 -8.20 -7.73
C SER A 55 -4.58 -7.21 -8.81
N PHE A 56 -3.52 -7.50 -9.54
CA PHE A 56 -3.01 -6.61 -10.57
C PHE A 56 -2.26 -7.34 -11.70
N LEU A 57 -2.16 -6.66 -12.83
CA LEU A 57 -1.33 -7.00 -13.97
C LEU A 57 -0.35 -5.86 -14.22
N GLY A 58 0.92 -6.18 -14.49
CA GLY A 58 1.96 -5.21 -14.74
C GLY A 58 2.90 -5.58 -15.88
N ILE A 59 3.46 -4.55 -16.50
CA ILE A 59 4.54 -4.65 -17.48
C ILE A 59 5.69 -3.81 -16.97
N LYS A 60 6.89 -4.37 -16.95
CA LYS A 60 8.13 -3.64 -16.60
C LYS A 60 9.30 -4.05 -17.47
N GLY A 61 10.27 -3.17 -17.54
CA GLY A 61 11.51 -3.47 -18.25
C GLY A 61 12.64 -2.52 -17.90
N GLU A 62 13.83 -2.94 -18.26
CA GLU A 62 15.06 -2.17 -18.14
C GLU A 62 15.84 -2.31 -19.45
N GLU A 63 16.16 -1.21 -20.10
CA GLU A 63 16.92 -1.16 -21.34
C GLU A 63 18.25 -0.49 -21.11
N LYS A 64 19.33 -1.22 -21.39
CA LYS A 64 20.71 -0.73 -21.22
C LYS A 64 21.03 0.34 -22.26
N LEU A 65 21.33 1.55 -21.84
CA LEU A 65 21.71 2.67 -22.71
C LEU A 65 23.23 2.79 -22.82
N SER A 66 23.96 2.44 -21.77
CA SER A 66 25.43 2.39 -21.72
C SER A 66 25.87 1.39 -20.67
N ASP A 67 27.17 1.27 -20.43
CA ASP A 67 27.70 0.36 -19.40
C ASP A 67 27.20 0.70 -17.99
N ARG A 68 26.77 1.92 -17.75
CA ARG A 68 26.38 2.42 -16.44
C ARG A 68 24.93 2.88 -16.36
N LEU A 69 24.32 3.25 -17.47
CA LEU A 69 23.01 3.88 -17.54
C LEU A 69 22.00 2.97 -18.21
N SER A 70 20.83 2.82 -17.61
CA SER A 70 19.66 2.13 -18.17
C SER A 70 18.43 3.01 -18.17
N ALA A 71 17.54 2.84 -19.15
CA ALA A 71 16.17 3.29 -19.08
C ALA A 71 15.32 2.24 -18.36
N VAL A 72 14.46 2.67 -17.45
CA VAL A 72 13.54 1.78 -16.72
C VAL A 72 12.11 2.24 -16.91
N TYR A 73 11.19 1.30 -16.95
CA TYR A 73 9.77 1.60 -17.03
C TYR A 73 8.93 0.56 -16.30
N LEU A 74 7.75 0.99 -15.86
CA LEU A 74 6.75 0.16 -15.21
C LEU A 74 5.36 0.72 -15.49
N ALA A 75 4.40 -0.17 -15.73
CA ALA A 75 2.99 0.18 -15.77
C ALA A 75 2.17 -0.97 -15.17
N GLU A 76 1.37 -0.67 -14.14
CA GLU A 76 0.50 -1.60 -13.45
C GLU A 76 -0.95 -1.16 -13.51
N TRP A 77 -1.85 -2.13 -13.54
CA TRP A 77 -3.30 -1.96 -13.46
C TRP A 77 -3.87 -2.96 -12.46
N ALA A 78 -4.68 -2.48 -11.52
CA ALA A 78 -5.49 -3.36 -10.71
C ALA A 78 -6.67 -3.88 -11.53
N PHE A 79 -7.07 -5.11 -11.26
CA PHE A 79 -8.33 -5.69 -11.69
C PHE A 79 -9.02 -6.37 -10.50
N TYR A 80 -10.31 -6.53 -10.59
CA TYR A 80 -11.12 -7.04 -9.50
C TYR A 80 -11.57 -8.48 -9.83
N ALA A 81 -10.87 -9.46 -9.24
CA ALA A 81 -11.12 -10.89 -9.46
C ALA A 81 -12.50 -11.35 -8.97
N ASP A 82 -13.13 -10.56 -8.08
CA ASP A 82 -14.50 -10.72 -7.58
C ASP A 82 -15.58 -10.10 -8.49
N GLY A 83 -15.19 -9.17 -9.39
CA GLY A 83 -16.11 -8.49 -10.30
C GLY A 83 -16.84 -7.29 -9.69
N ASP A 84 -16.55 -6.89 -8.45
CA ASP A 84 -17.30 -5.87 -7.70
C ASP A 84 -17.07 -4.44 -8.17
N LYS A 85 -15.94 -4.15 -8.80
CA LYS A 85 -15.57 -2.81 -9.24
C LYS A 85 -15.15 -2.80 -10.71
N THR A 86 -15.04 -1.60 -11.26
CA THR A 86 -14.53 -1.41 -12.63
C THR A 86 -13.05 -1.75 -12.69
N ASP A 87 -12.70 -2.68 -13.57
CA ASP A 87 -11.32 -3.09 -13.83
C ASP A 87 -10.43 -1.97 -14.35
N TRP A 88 -9.13 -2.22 -14.28
CA TRP A 88 -8.08 -1.38 -14.84
C TRP A 88 -7.86 -0.05 -14.12
N SER A 89 -8.12 -0.04 -12.81
CA SER A 89 -7.68 1.09 -11.99
C SER A 89 -6.15 1.18 -12.00
N GLN A 90 -5.66 2.41 -11.91
CA GLN A 90 -4.24 2.69 -12.13
C GLN A 90 -3.44 2.41 -10.85
N ARG A 91 -2.36 1.63 -10.98
CA ARG A 91 -1.34 1.46 -9.96
C ARG A 91 -0.09 2.27 -10.34
N ASN A 92 1.11 1.85 -9.91
CA ASN A 92 2.35 2.53 -10.26
C ASN A 92 2.58 2.54 -11.77
N ARG A 93 3.00 3.70 -12.29
CA ARG A 93 3.33 3.90 -13.71
C ARG A 93 4.41 4.95 -13.82
N TYR A 94 5.54 4.58 -14.39
CA TYR A 94 6.64 5.52 -14.56
C TYR A 94 7.57 5.11 -15.69
N ILE A 95 8.33 6.08 -16.13
CA ILE A 95 9.56 5.91 -16.90
C ILE A 95 10.69 6.60 -16.14
N GLY A 96 11.91 6.09 -16.25
CA GLY A 96 13.03 6.63 -15.52
C GLY A 96 14.38 6.28 -16.09
N LEU A 97 15.41 6.85 -15.49
CA LEU A 97 16.82 6.58 -15.76
C LEU A 97 17.47 6.03 -14.48
N LYS A 98 18.14 4.90 -14.63
CA LYS A 98 18.86 4.22 -13.55
C LYS A 98 20.35 4.27 -13.85
N ASP A 99 21.10 4.88 -12.97
CA ASP A 99 22.57 4.83 -12.96
C ASP A 99 23.04 3.90 -11.85
N GLN A 100 24.02 3.05 -12.12
CA GLN A 100 24.52 2.03 -11.17
C GLN A 100 25.09 2.62 -9.88
N HIS A 101 25.53 3.87 -9.88
CA HIS A 101 26.18 4.52 -8.74
C HIS A 101 25.40 5.71 -8.18
N LEU A 102 24.53 6.33 -8.99
CA LEU A 102 23.79 7.51 -8.62
C LEU A 102 22.32 7.21 -8.27
N GLY A 103 21.85 5.98 -8.47
CA GLY A 103 20.47 5.60 -8.20
C GLY A 103 19.54 5.80 -9.38
N THR A 104 18.23 5.96 -9.12
CA THR A 104 17.20 5.98 -10.14
C THR A 104 16.34 7.22 -10.02
N ILE A 105 16.14 7.94 -11.13
CA ILE A 105 15.14 9.01 -11.23
C ILE A 105 13.99 8.48 -12.07
N LYS A 106 12.76 8.64 -11.59
CA LYS A 106 11.51 8.20 -12.23
C LYS A 106 10.52 9.36 -12.31
N VAL A 107 9.69 9.39 -13.34
CA VAL A 107 8.57 10.33 -13.48
C VAL A 107 7.30 9.59 -13.81
N GLY A 108 6.17 9.99 -13.20
CA GLY A 108 4.87 9.39 -13.45
C GLY A 108 3.94 9.35 -12.24
N LYS A 109 3.38 8.18 -11.94
CA LYS A 109 2.53 7.88 -10.77
C LYS A 109 3.23 6.83 -9.91
N HIS A 110 3.34 7.08 -8.61
CA HIS A 110 4.09 6.19 -7.71
C HIS A 110 3.49 6.17 -6.30
N ASN A 111 3.63 5.04 -5.59
CA ASN A 111 3.41 4.99 -4.15
C ASN A 111 4.34 5.98 -3.45
N THR A 112 3.89 6.56 -2.34
CA THR A 112 4.79 7.38 -1.53
C THR A 112 5.91 6.52 -0.92
N PRO A 113 7.13 7.05 -0.77
CA PRO A 113 8.17 6.40 0.02
C PRO A 113 7.73 6.01 1.43
N LEU A 114 6.85 6.78 2.07
CA LEU A 114 6.26 6.45 3.36
C LEU A 114 5.38 5.19 3.27
N LYS A 115 4.55 5.04 2.24
CA LYS A 115 3.75 3.83 2.00
C LYS A 115 4.64 2.59 1.80
N GLU A 116 5.72 2.70 1.04
CA GLU A 116 6.61 1.57 0.78
C GLU A 116 7.25 1.02 2.07
N LEU A 117 7.40 1.85 3.11
CA LEU A 117 7.89 1.44 4.42
C LEU A 117 6.92 0.52 5.18
N SER A 118 5.62 0.55 4.93
CA SER A 118 4.65 -0.29 5.63
C SER A 118 4.74 -1.76 5.24
N SER A 119 4.98 -2.03 3.97
CA SER A 119 4.98 -3.38 3.39
C SER A 119 5.83 -4.42 4.17
N PRO A 120 7.05 -4.14 4.63
CA PRO A 120 7.85 -5.12 5.38
C PRO A 120 7.38 -5.37 6.82
N VAL A 121 6.45 -4.57 7.35
CA VAL A 121 5.98 -4.67 8.75
C VAL A 121 4.51 -5.00 8.88
N ASP A 122 3.69 -4.82 7.85
CA ASP A 122 2.29 -5.24 7.82
C ASP A 122 2.17 -6.71 7.38
N SER A 123 1.77 -7.57 8.31
CA SER A 123 1.65 -9.02 8.06
C SER A 123 0.37 -9.42 7.32
N PHE A 124 -0.62 -8.53 7.25
CA PHE A 124 -1.91 -8.76 6.62
C PHE A 124 -2.19 -7.79 5.47
N ASN A 125 -1.13 -7.22 4.90
CA ASN A 125 -1.22 -6.30 3.77
C ASN A 125 -2.10 -6.85 2.65
N ASN A 126 -3.03 -6.01 2.17
CA ASN A 126 -4.05 -6.24 1.16
C ASN A 126 -5.27 -7.09 1.60
N TYR A 127 -5.34 -7.66 2.80
CA TYR A 127 -6.46 -8.52 3.20
C TYR A 127 -7.78 -7.74 3.25
N ILE A 128 -8.85 -8.40 2.75
CA ILE A 128 -10.20 -7.80 2.59
C ILE A 128 -10.13 -6.49 1.81
N SER A 129 -9.46 -6.51 0.65
CA SER A 129 -9.32 -5.31 -0.21
C SER A 129 -8.76 -4.09 0.55
N ASN A 130 -7.69 -4.27 1.35
CA ASN A 130 -7.02 -3.27 2.21
C ASN A 130 -7.89 -2.75 3.38
N LYS A 131 -8.84 -3.53 3.86
CA LYS A 131 -9.63 -3.16 5.03
C LYS A 131 -9.16 -3.83 6.32
N ALA A 132 -8.53 -5.00 6.21
CA ALA A 132 -7.97 -5.73 7.33
C ALA A 132 -6.43 -5.61 7.40
N ASP A 133 -5.90 -4.46 7.02
CA ASP A 133 -4.51 -4.07 7.12
C ASP A 133 -4.39 -2.65 7.70
N ILE A 134 -3.21 -2.05 7.68
CA ILE A 134 -3.04 -0.70 8.20
C ILE A 134 -3.83 0.36 7.42
N THR A 135 -4.12 0.15 6.14
CA THR A 135 -4.91 1.08 5.32
C THR A 135 -6.31 1.25 5.89
N GLY A 136 -6.87 0.21 6.52
CA GLY A 136 -8.20 0.24 7.12
C GLY A 136 -8.32 1.12 8.37
N ILE A 137 -7.21 1.55 8.98
CA ILE A 137 -7.23 2.33 10.23
C ILE A 137 -6.22 3.47 10.31
N MET A 138 -5.24 3.56 9.38
CA MET A 138 -4.16 4.55 9.43
C MET A 138 -4.07 5.36 8.13
N THR A 139 -3.61 6.60 8.25
CA THR A 139 -3.27 7.48 7.11
C THR A 139 -1.96 7.05 6.43
N GLY A 140 -1.64 7.65 5.26
CA GLY A 140 -0.32 7.53 4.64
C GLY A 140 -0.15 6.37 3.66
N GLU A 141 -1.22 5.66 3.30
CA GLU A 141 -1.19 4.53 2.39
C GLU A 141 -1.53 4.92 0.93
N ASN A 142 -0.89 5.97 0.41
CA ASN A 142 -1.29 6.60 -0.84
C ASN A 142 -0.33 6.39 -2.01
N ARG A 143 -0.89 6.53 -3.20
CA ARG A 143 -0.20 6.64 -4.47
C ARG A 143 -0.49 8.02 -5.07
N VAL A 144 0.56 8.72 -5.49
CA VAL A 144 0.45 10.11 -5.96
C VAL A 144 0.64 10.18 -7.46
N ASN A 145 -0.20 10.98 -8.10
CA ASN A 145 -0.10 11.30 -9.52
C ASN A 145 0.96 12.40 -9.75
N ASN A 146 1.51 12.44 -10.96
CA ASN A 146 2.36 13.53 -11.44
C ASN A 146 3.55 13.80 -10.50
N VAL A 147 4.40 12.80 -10.34
CA VAL A 147 5.54 12.84 -9.41
C VAL A 147 6.88 12.66 -10.12
N VAL A 148 7.91 13.24 -9.51
CA VAL A 148 9.31 12.89 -9.73
C VAL A 148 9.79 12.12 -8.49
N VAL A 149 10.36 10.94 -8.71
CA VAL A 149 10.87 10.09 -7.63
C VAL A 149 12.36 9.86 -7.84
N TYR A 150 13.12 9.97 -6.77
CA TYR A 150 14.52 9.56 -6.73
C TYR A 150 14.68 8.45 -5.70
N ASP A 151 15.26 7.32 -6.14
CA ASP A 151 15.70 6.25 -5.25
C ASP A 151 17.23 6.20 -5.25
N SER A 152 17.84 6.22 -4.07
CA SER A 152 19.29 6.04 -3.93
C SER A 152 19.72 4.65 -4.39
N PRO A 153 21.00 4.45 -4.75
CA PRO A 153 21.56 3.11 -4.76
C PRO A 153 21.56 2.54 -3.33
N GLU A 154 21.60 1.21 -3.23
CA GLU A 154 21.89 0.53 -1.97
C GLU A 154 23.30 0.89 -1.50
N LEU A 155 23.43 1.48 -0.32
CA LEU A 155 24.70 1.85 0.26
C LEU A 155 25.07 0.84 1.35
N ALA A 156 26.03 -0.01 1.08
CA ALA A 156 26.51 -1.00 2.05
C ALA A 156 27.11 -0.30 3.30
N PHE A 157 26.61 -0.64 4.48
CA PHE A 157 27.06 -0.10 5.76
C PHE A 157 26.94 -1.15 6.88
N GLN A 158 28.03 -1.41 7.60
CA GLN A 158 28.06 -2.25 8.80
C GLN A 158 27.31 -3.60 8.66
N GLY A 159 27.47 -4.28 7.52
CA GLY A 159 26.85 -5.59 7.26
C GLY A 159 25.39 -5.54 6.82
N GLY A 160 24.85 -4.35 6.61
CA GLY A 160 23.54 -4.09 6.03
C GLY A 160 23.60 -3.07 4.91
N ASN A 161 22.44 -2.60 4.45
CA ASN A 161 22.27 -1.62 3.39
C ASN A 161 21.42 -0.45 3.85
N ILE A 162 21.83 0.77 3.49
CA ILE A 162 21.03 1.98 3.63
C ILE A 162 20.41 2.31 2.27
N GLU A 163 19.13 2.63 2.28
CA GLU A 163 18.35 3.08 1.11
C GLU A 163 17.57 4.35 1.48
N ALA A 164 17.51 5.27 0.54
CA ALA A 164 16.70 6.49 0.65
C ALA A 164 15.85 6.68 -0.59
N SER A 165 14.64 7.19 -0.40
CA SER A 165 13.74 7.56 -1.50
C SER A 165 13.11 8.92 -1.23
N VAL A 166 12.95 9.72 -2.29
CA VAL A 166 12.27 11.01 -2.24
C VAL A 166 11.32 11.12 -3.42
N LEU A 167 10.08 11.50 -3.13
CA LEU A 167 9.04 11.76 -4.10
C LEU A 167 8.64 13.24 -3.99
N LEU A 168 8.65 13.94 -5.12
CA LEU A 168 8.19 15.31 -5.24
C LEU A 168 6.99 15.36 -6.18
N ALA A 169 5.85 15.88 -5.70
CA ALA A 169 4.68 16.09 -6.54
C ALA A 169 4.81 17.41 -7.33
N THR A 170 4.33 17.40 -8.59
CA THR A 170 4.43 18.60 -9.46
C THR A 170 3.43 19.68 -9.09
N GLY A 171 2.36 19.35 -8.34
CA GLY A 171 1.35 20.30 -7.92
C GLY A 171 0.50 20.83 -9.08
N GLU A 172 0.07 19.98 -9.98
CA GLU A 172 -0.74 20.35 -11.16
C GLU A 172 -2.21 20.65 -10.82
N SER A 173 -2.66 20.36 -9.61
CA SER A 173 -4.03 20.61 -9.14
C SER A 173 -4.10 21.82 -8.21
N ARG A 174 -5.21 22.57 -8.29
CA ARG A 174 -5.49 23.68 -7.35
C ARG A 174 -5.77 23.18 -5.93
N GLY A 175 -6.42 22.03 -5.80
CA GLY A 175 -6.78 21.37 -4.57
C GLY A 175 -6.35 19.92 -4.56
N ILE A 176 -6.47 19.27 -3.42
CA ILE A 176 -6.34 17.83 -3.33
C ILE A 176 -7.56 17.14 -3.94
N GLU A 177 -7.38 15.94 -4.46
CA GLU A 177 -8.45 15.16 -5.07
C GLU A 177 -8.12 13.67 -5.00
N ASP A 178 -9.10 12.83 -4.65
CA ASP A 178 -9.06 11.40 -4.94
C ASP A 178 -9.37 11.18 -6.42
N ASP A 179 -8.41 10.67 -7.18
CA ASP A 179 -8.53 10.45 -8.63
C ASP A 179 -9.54 9.34 -9.00
N LYS A 180 -10.17 8.64 -8.05
CA LYS A 180 -11.09 7.51 -8.29
C LYS A 180 -10.61 6.46 -9.30
N ARG A 181 -9.49 6.69 -9.96
CA ARG A 181 -8.78 5.78 -10.87
C ARG A 181 -7.59 5.09 -10.22
N GLY A 182 -7.43 5.26 -8.91
CA GLY A 182 -6.40 4.63 -8.09
C GLY A 182 -5.18 5.52 -7.84
N GLY A 183 -5.36 6.61 -7.12
CA GLY A 183 -4.33 7.54 -6.67
C GLY A 183 -4.87 8.89 -6.31
N VAL A 184 -4.03 9.77 -5.81
CA VAL A 184 -4.41 11.11 -5.35
C VAL A 184 -3.67 12.20 -6.12
N ASN A 185 -4.31 13.36 -6.28
CA ASN A 185 -3.72 14.59 -6.77
C ASN A 185 -3.39 15.51 -5.59
N THR A 186 -2.18 16.05 -5.57
CA THR A 186 -1.75 17.00 -4.55
C THR A 186 -2.07 18.44 -4.95
N ALA A 187 -2.39 19.27 -3.97
CA ALA A 187 -2.56 20.70 -4.18
C ALA A 187 -1.19 21.39 -4.22
N GLY A 188 -1.01 22.30 -5.18
CA GLY A 188 0.21 23.10 -5.29
C GLY A 188 0.47 23.62 -6.69
N ARG A 189 1.61 24.27 -6.88
CA ARG A 189 2.05 24.83 -8.17
C ARG A 189 3.52 24.57 -8.48
N GLY A 190 4.18 23.77 -7.65
CA GLY A 190 5.59 23.47 -7.84
C GLY A 190 6.05 22.26 -7.05
N LEU A 191 7.22 21.77 -7.44
CA LEU A 191 7.91 20.70 -6.73
C LEU A 191 8.20 21.13 -5.28
N GLY A 192 7.79 20.30 -4.33
CA GLY A 192 8.02 20.57 -2.91
C GLY A 192 6.83 21.14 -2.14
N ASP A 193 5.71 21.51 -2.81
CA ASP A 193 4.46 21.87 -2.12
C ASP A 193 3.82 20.63 -1.45
N ALA A 194 4.05 19.45 -2.04
CA ALA A 194 3.75 18.16 -1.46
C ALA A 194 4.87 17.18 -1.82
N TRP A 195 5.37 16.44 -0.84
CA TRP A 195 6.47 15.50 -1.03
C TRP A 195 6.44 14.36 -0.01
N SER A 196 7.14 13.30 -0.32
CA SER A 196 7.37 12.17 0.57
C SER A 196 8.83 11.77 0.55
N ALA A 197 9.36 11.35 1.69
CA ALA A 197 10.72 10.84 1.77
C ALA A 197 10.81 9.68 2.75
N SER A 198 11.74 8.76 2.51
CA SER A 198 12.05 7.67 3.42
C SER A 198 13.56 7.40 3.48
N LEU A 199 13.98 6.87 4.62
CA LEU A 199 15.30 6.32 4.85
C LEU A 199 15.15 4.99 5.59
N SER A 200 15.80 3.95 5.10
CA SER A 200 15.79 2.65 5.74
C SER A 200 17.20 2.06 5.86
N TYR A 201 17.38 1.26 6.89
CA TYR A 201 18.58 0.43 7.07
C TYR A 201 18.14 -1.02 7.23
N SER A 202 18.56 -1.88 6.31
CA SER A 202 18.25 -3.31 6.30
C SER A 202 19.49 -4.12 6.66
N HIS A 203 19.39 -4.96 7.69
CA HIS A 203 20.40 -5.91 8.13
C HIS A 203 19.75 -7.31 8.21
N PRO A 204 20.47 -8.42 8.06
CA PRO A 204 19.88 -9.76 8.17
C PRO A 204 19.07 -10.01 9.45
N LEU A 205 19.43 -9.38 10.57
CA LEU A 205 18.76 -9.53 11.85
C LEU A 205 17.68 -8.48 12.14
N PHE A 206 17.71 -7.33 11.47
CA PHE A 206 16.75 -6.26 11.73
C PHE A 206 16.60 -5.29 10.55
N LEU A 207 15.49 -4.61 10.51
CA LEU A 207 15.19 -3.49 9.63
C LEU A 207 14.74 -2.31 10.48
N LEU A 208 15.21 -1.12 10.15
CA LEU A 208 14.72 0.16 10.72
C LEU A 208 14.38 1.08 9.56
N GLY A 209 13.34 1.88 9.70
CA GLY A 209 12.97 2.86 8.69
C GLY A 209 12.26 4.05 9.29
N VAL A 210 12.43 5.20 8.64
CA VAL A 210 11.71 6.43 8.90
C VAL A 210 11.21 7.02 7.59
N GLY A 211 9.97 7.50 7.58
CA GLY A 211 9.37 8.16 6.43
C GLY A 211 8.57 9.38 6.86
N TYR A 212 8.45 10.33 5.94
CA TYR A 212 7.67 11.53 6.15
C TYR A 212 6.94 11.92 4.86
N ASP A 213 5.64 12.16 4.98
CA ASP A 213 4.80 12.77 3.97
C ASP A 213 4.52 14.22 4.36
N LYS A 214 4.68 15.15 3.42
CA LYS A 214 4.28 16.56 3.54
C LYS A 214 3.13 16.84 2.59
N ALA A 215 2.01 17.23 3.14
CA ALA A 215 0.80 17.62 2.38
C ALA A 215 0.33 16.55 1.36
N ILE A 216 0.55 15.28 1.63
CA ILE A 216 0.05 14.17 0.80
C ILE A 216 -1.39 13.88 1.21
N PRO A 217 -2.36 13.89 0.26
CA PRO A 217 -3.76 13.57 0.57
C PRO A 217 -3.90 12.16 1.15
N SER A 218 -4.71 12.03 2.19
CA SER A 218 -4.95 10.78 2.87
C SER A 218 -6.30 10.77 3.56
N ASP A 219 -6.81 9.56 3.84
CA ASP A 219 -8.02 9.36 4.60
C ASP A 219 -7.68 9.30 6.09
N PHE A 220 -8.41 10.09 6.88
CA PHE A 220 -8.44 10.04 8.33
C PHE A 220 -9.71 9.29 8.77
N LEU A 221 -9.78 8.88 10.04
CA LEU A 221 -10.89 8.16 10.62
C LEU A 221 -11.11 6.82 9.89
N GLY A 222 -10.35 5.83 10.27
CA GLY A 222 -10.32 4.53 9.63
C GLY A 222 -11.70 3.87 9.53
N HIS A 223 -11.92 3.12 8.46
CA HIS A 223 -13.18 2.50 8.09
C HIS A 223 -13.17 0.96 8.21
N GLY A 224 -12.04 0.34 8.54
CA GLY A 224 -11.93 -1.10 8.82
C GLY A 224 -12.62 -2.00 7.80
N LEU A 225 -13.31 -3.04 8.29
CA LEU A 225 -14.00 -4.03 7.46
C LEU A 225 -15.29 -3.50 6.81
N LEU A 226 -15.94 -2.53 7.46
CA LEU A 226 -17.11 -1.80 6.97
C LEU A 226 -16.79 -0.31 6.97
N ASN A 227 -17.51 0.48 6.18
CA ASN A 227 -17.41 1.93 6.28
C ASN A 227 -17.77 2.39 7.69
N ALA A 228 -17.04 3.37 8.24
CA ALA A 228 -17.29 3.87 9.58
C ALA A 228 -18.70 4.46 9.75
N LYS A 229 -19.28 5.05 8.71
CA LYS A 229 -20.67 5.53 8.69
C LYS A 229 -21.73 4.43 8.80
N ASP A 230 -21.36 3.19 8.47
CA ASP A 230 -22.25 2.03 8.58
C ASP A 230 -22.16 1.38 9.98
N THR A 231 -21.44 2.00 10.90
CA THR A 231 -21.23 1.56 12.28
C THR A 231 -22.08 2.35 13.28
N GLU A 232 -22.10 1.91 14.53
CA GLU A 232 -22.78 2.65 15.62
C GLU A 232 -22.13 4.01 15.90
N THR A 233 -20.83 4.17 15.60
CA THR A 233 -20.12 5.44 15.75
C THR A 233 -20.57 6.49 14.73
N ASN A 234 -21.11 6.05 13.58
CA ASN A 234 -21.58 6.89 12.48
C ASN A 234 -20.58 7.98 12.06
N VAL A 235 -19.31 7.63 12.04
CA VAL A 235 -18.22 8.52 11.64
C VAL A 235 -17.84 8.24 10.19
N ASP A 236 -17.91 9.26 9.35
CA ASP A 236 -17.47 9.19 7.96
C ASP A 236 -15.95 9.35 7.87
N GLU A 237 -15.38 8.68 6.87
CA GLU A 237 -14.00 8.89 6.43
C GLU A 237 -13.79 10.36 6.05
N VAL A 238 -12.66 10.94 6.42
CA VAL A 238 -12.32 12.34 6.17
C VAL A 238 -11.08 12.42 5.30
N PHE A 239 -11.25 12.90 4.07
CA PHE A 239 -10.16 13.09 3.12
C PHE A 239 -9.51 14.45 3.30
N ALA A 240 -8.20 14.47 3.56
CA ALA A 240 -7.44 15.70 3.75
C ALA A 240 -5.96 15.55 3.37
N ALA A 241 -5.32 16.67 3.06
CA ALA A 241 -3.86 16.70 2.96
C ALA A 241 -3.26 16.45 4.35
N ALA A 242 -2.30 15.53 4.43
CA ALA A 242 -1.70 15.08 5.68
C ALA A 242 -0.19 15.30 5.71
N ASN A 243 0.32 15.68 6.88
CA ASN A 243 1.72 15.58 7.24
C ASN A 243 1.86 14.34 8.12
N THR A 244 2.53 13.30 7.64
CA THR A 244 2.63 12.02 8.34
C THR A 244 4.08 11.64 8.59
N LEU A 245 4.45 11.42 9.83
CA LEU A 245 5.72 10.81 10.22
C LEU A 245 5.49 9.33 10.56
N ARG A 246 6.29 8.44 9.98
CA ARG A 246 6.23 6.99 10.22
C ARG A 246 7.59 6.45 10.60
N LEU A 247 7.61 5.61 11.62
CA LEU A 247 8.76 4.83 12.05
C LEU A 247 8.41 3.35 11.92
N ILE A 248 9.32 2.56 11.39
CA ILE A 248 9.16 1.11 11.31
C ILE A 248 10.35 0.38 11.92
N GLY A 249 10.08 -0.81 12.44
CA GLY A 249 11.09 -1.73 12.89
C GLY A 249 10.69 -3.19 12.67
N ARG A 250 11.68 -4.03 12.33
CA ARG A 250 11.54 -5.48 12.28
C ARG A 250 12.79 -6.12 12.84
N ILE A 251 12.66 -7.15 13.66
CA ILE A 251 13.77 -7.96 14.17
C ILE A 251 13.53 -9.44 13.90
N THR A 252 14.60 -10.19 13.71
CA THR A 252 14.61 -11.65 13.57
C THR A 252 15.44 -12.25 14.73
N PRO A 253 14.83 -12.37 15.95
CA PRO A 253 15.58 -12.73 17.17
C PRO A 253 16.04 -14.20 17.14
N VAL A 254 15.30 -15.06 16.46
CA VAL A 254 15.63 -16.47 16.22
C VAL A 254 15.21 -16.85 14.81
N GLU A 255 15.76 -17.92 14.26
CA GLU A 255 15.41 -18.42 12.94
C GLU A 255 13.91 -18.66 12.81
N GLY A 256 13.32 -18.14 11.77
CA GLY A 256 11.89 -18.26 11.46
C GLY A 256 10.98 -17.27 12.17
N LEU A 257 11.41 -16.60 13.23
CA LEU A 257 10.58 -15.62 13.95
C LEU A 257 10.94 -14.19 13.51
N MET A 258 9.96 -13.46 12.99
CA MET A 258 10.03 -12.02 12.77
C MET A 258 9.07 -11.31 13.72
N ILE A 259 9.55 -10.28 14.40
CA ILE A 259 8.74 -9.35 15.18
C ILE A 259 8.79 -8.00 14.47
N LYS A 260 7.65 -7.38 14.29
CA LYS A 260 7.43 -6.19 13.47
C LYS A 260 6.77 -5.11 14.30
N ALA A 261 7.10 -3.86 14.02
CA ALA A 261 6.47 -2.70 14.67
C ALA A 261 6.39 -1.53 13.70
N LEU A 262 5.37 -0.70 13.88
CA LEU A 262 5.21 0.60 13.22
C LEU A 262 4.64 1.57 14.25
N TYR A 263 5.09 2.81 14.18
CA TYR A 263 4.50 3.96 14.85
C TYR A 263 4.35 5.09 13.84
N GLN A 264 3.23 5.80 13.89
CA GLN A 264 3.04 7.01 13.10
C GLN A 264 2.27 8.08 13.85
N THR A 265 2.47 9.32 13.41
CA THR A 265 1.65 10.47 13.77
C THR A 265 1.33 11.26 12.52
N SER A 266 0.11 11.78 12.43
CA SER A 266 -0.39 12.52 11.27
C SER A 266 -1.16 13.75 11.72
N GLU A 267 -0.94 14.86 11.01
CA GLU A 267 -1.65 16.13 11.20
C GLU A 267 -2.25 16.57 9.88
N VAL A 268 -3.39 17.26 9.93
CA VAL A 268 -4.01 17.84 8.76
C VAL A 268 -3.23 19.08 8.30
N GLU A 269 -2.81 19.10 7.05
CA GLU A 269 -2.30 20.27 6.36
C GLU A 269 -3.46 20.98 5.67
N ASN A 270 -3.62 22.28 5.91
CA ASN A 270 -4.72 23.04 5.32
C ASN A 270 -4.48 23.27 3.81
N LYS A 271 -5.23 22.57 2.98
CA LYS A 271 -5.21 22.68 1.52
C LYS A 271 -6.63 22.78 0.97
N LEU A 272 -6.77 23.42 -0.18
CA LEU A 272 -8.03 23.41 -0.91
C LEU A 272 -8.38 21.97 -1.32
N GLY A 273 -9.62 21.58 -1.11
CA GLY A 273 -10.13 20.22 -1.38
C GLY A 273 -10.08 19.29 -0.16
N ASN A 274 -9.58 19.73 0.99
CA ASN A 274 -9.83 19.04 2.25
C ASN A 274 -11.32 19.00 2.52
N ASP A 275 -11.81 17.89 3.05
CA ASP A 275 -13.18 17.82 3.60
C ASP A 275 -13.35 18.83 4.75
N GLU A 276 -14.54 19.38 4.90
CA GLU A 276 -14.80 20.39 5.94
C GLU A 276 -14.53 19.85 7.35
N ALA A 277 -14.83 18.57 7.60
CA ALA A 277 -14.59 17.90 8.88
C ALA A 277 -13.10 17.85 9.25
N ALA A 278 -12.19 17.88 8.27
CA ALA A 278 -10.77 17.87 8.49
C ALA A 278 -10.27 19.06 9.34
N ALA A 279 -10.95 20.19 9.25
CA ALA A 279 -10.60 21.39 10.02
C ALA A 279 -10.67 21.15 11.54
N ASN A 280 -11.49 20.21 11.99
CA ASN A 280 -11.65 19.85 13.39
C ASN A 280 -10.67 18.80 13.89
N ILE A 281 -9.99 18.06 13.02
CA ILE A 281 -8.97 17.07 13.41
C ILE A 281 -7.75 17.80 13.97
N ASP A 282 -7.30 17.42 15.14
CA ASP A 282 -6.08 17.89 15.77
C ASP A 282 -4.88 17.04 15.31
N ASN A 283 -4.90 15.76 15.65
CA ASN A 283 -3.89 14.80 15.21
C ASN A 283 -4.45 13.37 15.16
N SER A 284 -3.69 12.48 14.51
CA SER A 284 -3.99 11.04 14.45
C SER A 284 -2.71 10.27 14.74
N ASN A 285 -2.74 9.40 15.75
CA ASN A 285 -1.60 8.63 16.21
C ASN A 285 -1.88 7.14 16.12
N GLY A 286 -1.02 6.42 15.40
CA GLY A 286 -1.19 4.99 15.17
C GLY A 286 0.06 4.19 15.52
N TRP A 287 -0.16 2.93 15.90
CA TRP A 287 0.92 1.97 16.08
C TRP A 287 0.47 0.56 15.72
N LEU A 288 1.43 -0.27 15.37
CA LEU A 288 1.24 -1.67 15.05
C LEU A 288 2.35 -2.49 15.67
N ILE A 289 1.99 -3.67 16.17
CA ILE A 289 2.91 -4.74 16.52
C ILE A 289 2.45 -6.02 15.84
N GLY A 290 3.38 -6.73 15.20
CA GLY A 290 3.11 -7.99 14.51
C GLY A 290 4.19 -9.02 14.75
N ALA A 291 3.85 -10.27 14.53
CA ALA A 291 4.80 -11.37 14.53
C ALA A 291 4.46 -12.37 13.44
N GLU A 292 5.49 -12.90 12.79
CA GLU A 292 5.40 -14.01 11.86
C GLU A 292 6.37 -15.10 12.28
N TYR A 293 5.89 -16.34 12.31
CA TYR A 293 6.70 -17.49 12.67
C TYR A 293 6.61 -18.57 11.59
N LYS A 294 7.70 -18.77 10.89
CA LYS A 294 7.87 -19.87 9.96
C LYS A 294 8.15 -21.14 10.75
N VAL A 295 7.23 -22.12 10.67
CA VAL A 295 7.27 -23.32 11.52
C VAL A 295 8.52 -24.17 11.19
N PRO A 296 9.41 -24.46 12.15
CA PRO A 296 10.56 -25.31 11.92
C PRO A 296 10.15 -26.70 11.40
N ASN A 297 10.92 -27.25 10.46
CA ASN A 297 10.65 -28.52 9.76
C ASN A 297 9.39 -28.55 8.89
N TYR A 298 8.56 -27.51 8.93
CA TYR A 298 7.38 -27.31 8.09
C TYR A 298 7.46 -25.93 7.44
N ALA A 299 8.57 -25.67 6.73
CA ALA A 299 8.93 -24.34 6.20
C ALA A 299 7.89 -23.73 5.25
N ASN A 300 6.90 -24.51 4.79
CA ASN A 300 5.78 -24.02 3.98
C ASN A 300 4.70 -23.35 4.83
N TRP A 301 4.70 -23.55 6.15
CA TRP A 301 3.72 -22.99 7.06
C TRP A 301 4.27 -21.75 7.77
N THR A 302 3.47 -20.71 7.79
CA THR A 302 3.75 -19.47 8.56
C THR A 302 2.54 -19.12 9.39
N VAL A 303 2.73 -19.02 10.71
CA VAL A 303 1.74 -18.46 11.64
C VAL A 303 2.02 -16.97 11.78
N LYS A 304 0.98 -16.15 11.80
CA LYS A 304 1.11 -14.70 11.95
C LYS A 304 0.06 -14.10 12.84
N ALA A 305 0.42 -13.04 13.53
CA ALA A 305 -0.45 -12.27 14.40
C ALA A 305 -0.10 -10.80 14.28
N GLN A 306 -1.11 -9.92 14.33
CA GLN A 306 -0.93 -8.48 14.29
C GLN A 306 -1.99 -7.81 15.13
N TYR A 307 -1.57 -6.80 15.88
CA TYR A 307 -2.45 -5.83 16.50
C TYR A 307 -2.04 -4.44 16.04
N SER A 308 -3.01 -3.63 15.67
CA SER A 308 -2.82 -2.25 15.27
C SER A 308 -3.91 -1.36 15.87
N GLN A 309 -3.55 -0.12 16.15
CA GLN A 309 -4.45 0.88 16.73
C GLN A 309 -4.13 2.24 16.13
N ASN A 310 -5.17 3.06 15.94
CA ASN A 310 -5.06 4.46 15.58
C ASN A 310 -6.08 5.26 16.37
N SER A 311 -5.66 6.37 16.98
CA SER A 311 -6.50 7.30 17.70
C SER A 311 -6.45 8.66 17.04
N THR A 312 -7.60 9.23 16.73
CA THR A 312 -7.72 10.57 16.12
C THR A 312 -8.40 11.50 17.11
N SER A 313 -7.68 12.56 17.51
CA SER A 313 -8.18 13.60 18.40
C SER A 313 -8.72 14.82 17.64
N PHE A 314 -9.58 15.58 18.29
CA PHE A 314 -10.24 16.72 17.70
C PHE A 314 -9.95 18.01 18.48
N LYS A 315 -9.95 19.14 17.79
CA LYS A 315 -9.74 20.49 18.36
C LYS A 315 -10.89 20.98 19.21
N THR A 316 -12.07 20.38 19.02
CA THR A 316 -13.27 20.65 19.82
C THR A 316 -13.36 19.68 20.99
N GLU A 317 -14.34 19.84 21.88
CA GLU A 317 -14.62 18.89 22.99
C GLU A 317 -15.24 17.56 22.52
N GLN A 318 -15.15 17.23 21.24
CA GLN A 318 -15.56 15.95 20.69
C GLN A 318 -14.64 14.84 21.21
N ALA A 319 -15.22 13.70 21.59
CA ALA A 319 -14.42 12.54 22.00
C ALA A 319 -13.54 12.02 20.88
N ASP A 320 -12.36 11.51 21.22
CA ASP A 320 -11.45 10.90 20.27
C ASP A 320 -12.11 9.72 19.55
N PHE A 321 -11.70 9.49 18.32
CA PHE A 321 -12.10 8.35 17.53
C PHE A 321 -10.98 7.31 17.54
N ASP A 322 -11.26 6.14 18.11
CA ASP A 322 -10.33 5.03 18.24
C ASP A 322 -10.69 3.90 17.27
N ALA A 323 -9.73 3.53 16.44
CA ALA A 323 -9.79 2.38 15.54
C ALA A 323 -8.75 1.34 15.94
N GLN A 324 -9.15 0.07 16.09
CA GLN A 324 -8.27 -1.03 16.49
C GLN A 324 -8.50 -2.24 15.60
N GLN A 325 -7.44 -2.99 15.30
CA GLN A 325 -7.53 -4.27 14.60
C GLN A 325 -6.68 -5.33 15.30
N MET A 326 -7.21 -6.53 15.40
CA MET A 326 -6.47 -7.72 15.83
C MET A 326 -6.71 -8.85 14.84
N LEU A 327 -5.63 -9.41 14.30
CA LEU A 327 -5.67 -10.46 13.28
C LEU A 327 -4.72 -11.60 13.66
N LEU A 328 -5.19 -12.82 13.42
CA LEU A 328 -4.43 -14.06 13.50
C LEU A 328 -4.52 -14.77 12.14
N GLY A 329 -3.42 -15.30 11.64
CA GLY A 329 -3.39 -15.94 10.34
C GLY A 329 -2.47 -17.14 10.26
N LEU A 330 -2.74 -17.98 9.28
CA LEU A 330 -1.96 -19.14 8.93
C LEU A 330 -1.82 -19.19 7.41
N ASP A 331 -0.59 -19.16 6.92
CA ASP A 331 -0.27 -19.25 5.49
C ASP A 331 0.37 -20.62 5.19
N TYR A 332 0.03 -21.19 4.04
CA TYR A 332 0.72 -22.34 3.46
C TYR A 332 1.19 -22.01 2.05
N ALA A 333 2.51 -21.93 1.86
CA ALA A 333 3.13 -21.69 0.56
C ALA A 333 3.40 -23.03 -0.16
N PHE A 334 2.69 -23.32 -1.24
CA PHE A 334 3.00 -24.47 -2.11
C PHE A 334 4.35 -24.29 -2.78
N ASN A 335 4.65 -23.08 -3.18
CA ASN A 335 5.91 -22.66 -3.79
C ASN A 335 6.05 -21.12 -3.67
N LYS A 336 7.00 -20.51 -4.39
CA LYS A 336 7.21 -19.06 -4.37
C LYS A 336 6.09 -18.26 -5.05
N GLN A 337 5.23 -18.90 -5.83
CA GLN A 337 4.18 -18.26 -6.62
C GLN A 337 2.79 -18.46 -6.03
N VAL A 338 2.56 -19.58 -5.34
CA VAL A 338 1.22 -20.00 -4.88
C VAL A 338 1.21 -20.15 -3.37
N LYS A 339 0.29 -19.43 -2.74
CA LYS A 339 0.03 -19.47 -1.29
C LYS A 339 -1.47 -19.57 -1.05
N VAL A 340 -1.90 -20.46 -0.17
CA VAL A 340 -3.22 -20.41 0.47
C VAL A 340 -3.07 -19.86 1.88
N TYR A 341 -4.09 -19.17 2.37
CA TYR A 341 -4.07 -18.61 3.70
C TYR A 341 -5.45 -18.67 4.35
N GLY A 342 -5.46 -18.68 5.66
CA GLY A 342 -6.65 -18.53 6.48
C GLY A 342 -6.40 -17.55 7.60
N TYR A 343 -7.41 -16.79 8.01
CA TYR A 343 -7.29 -15.80 9.05
C TYR A 343 -8.60 -15.56 9.79
N THR A 344 -8.48 -14.99 10.97
CA THR A 344 -9.59 -14.50 11.77
C THR A 344 -9.15 -13.28 12.56
N GLY A 345 -10.10 -12.47 12.95
CA GLY A 345 -9.85 -11.31 13.77
C GLY A 345 -11.05 -10.39 13.87
N TYR A 346 -10.78 -9.16 14.22
CA TYR A 346 -11.81 -8.12 14.27
C TYR A 346 -11.20 -6.72 14.19
N SER A 347 -12.00 -5.78 13.71
CA SER A 347 -11.79 -4.34 13.91
C SER A 347 -12.77 -3.83 14.95
N THR A 348 -12.35 -2.83 15.74
CA THR A 348 -13.20 -2.12 16.71
C THR A 348 -13.09 -0.64 16.46
N PHE A 349 -14.23 0.05 16.46
CA PHE A 349 -14.32 1.51 16.38
C PHE A 349 -15.05 2.02 17.61
N GLU A 350 -14.52 3.06 18.23
CA GLU A 350 -15.05 3.64 19.46
C GLU A 350 -15.04 5.17 19.33
N GLN A 351 -16.14 5.81 19.71
CA GLN A 351 -16.22 7.26 19.89
C GLN A 351 -17.29 7.59 20.94
N ALA A 352 -16.92 8.28 22.00
CA ALA A 352 -17.78 8.51 23.17
C ALA A 352 -18.35 7.19 23.72
N ASP A 353 -19.67 7.07 23.78
CA ASP A 353 -20.37 5.87 24.28
C ASP A 353 -20.66 4.84 23.14
N ALA A 354 -20.40 5.20 21.89
CA ALA A 354 -20.62 4.31 20.76
C ALA A 354 -19.40 3.38 20.54
N LYS A 355 -19.69 2.10 20.39
CA LYS A 355 -18.67 1.07 20.14
C LYS A 355 -19.18 0.06 19.15
N ASP A 356 -18.43 -0.11 18.06
CA ASP A 356 -18.68 -1.13 17.06
C ASP A 356 -17.53 -2.14 17.00
N LYS A 357 -17.88 -3.42 16.86
CA LYS A 357 -16.91 -4.51 16.71
C LYS A 357 -17.25 -5.32 15.46
N GLN A 358 -16.33 -5.39 14.54
CA GLN A 358 -16.46 -6.04 13.24
C GLN A 358 -15.57 -7.30 13.18
N PRO A 359 -16.09 -8.48 13.57
CA PRO A 359 -15.36 -9.73 13.47
C PRO A 359 -15.30 -10.21 12.00
N VAL A 360 -14.28 -11.01 11.71
CA VAL A 360 -14.10 -11.67 10.41
C VAL A 360 -13.44 -13.02 10.55
N VAL A 361 -13.80 -13.94 9.67
CA VAL A 361 -13.03 -15.14 9.35
C VAL A 361 -12.96 -15.29 7.85
N GLY A 362 -11.77 -15.57 7.32
CA GLY A 362 -11.56 -15.65 5.88
C GLY A 362 -10.52 -16.69 5.48
N THR A 363 -10.57 -17.08 4.21
CA THR A 363 -9.56 -17.91 3.55
C THR A 363 -9.36 -17.42 2.13
N GLY A 364 -8.13 -17.48 1.64
CA GLY A 364 -7.82 -17.00 0.31
C GLY A 364 -6.70 -17.75 -0.38
N LEU A 365 -6.52 -17.41 -1.65
CA LEU A 365 -5.48 -17.93 -2.54
C LEU A 365 -4.78 -16.77 -3.23
N GLU A 366 -3.47 -16.72 -3.09
CA GLU A 366 -2.59 -15.79 -3.79
C GLU A 366 -1.79 -16.54 -4.86
N PHE A 367 -1.77 -16.01 -6.08
CA PHE A 367 -0.94 -16.50 -7.18
C PHE A 367 -0.15 -15.36 -7.81
N LYS A 368 1.18 -15.47 -7.82
CA LYS A 368 2.13 -14.53 -8.45
C LYS A 368 2.74 -15.13 -9.70
N PHE A 369 2.87 -14.35 -10.78
CA PHE A 369 3.44 -14.79 -12.06
C PHE A 369 4.35 -13.76 -12.71
#